data_de603e1015aa22a0d46ff2a3f3fcf8ee
#
_entry.id   de603e1015aa22a0d46ff2a3f3fcf8ee
#
_cell.length_a   1.000
_cell.length_b   1.000
_cell.length_c   1.000
_cell.angle_alpha   90.00
_cell.angle_beta   90.00
_cell.angle_gamma   90.00
#
_symmetry.space_group_name_H-M   'P 1'
#
loop_
_entity.id
_entity.type
_entity.pdbx_description
1 polymer ?
#
loop_
_entity_poly.entity_id
_entity_poly.type
_entity_poly.pdbx_seq_one_letter_code
_entity_poly.pdbx_strand_id
1 'polypeptide(L)'
;MNQSLYTPFDRILYIMTKPVGAICNLACTYCYYTEKAKLYRDSPKHIMSESLLEKFIKEYIESQANDHILFTWHGGETLMRPLDFYQKVVRLQAQYGRGRIIDNSIQTNGTLLTDSWCRFFKENNWLVGISIDCLLYTSPSPRD
;
A
#
# COMPACT_ATOMS: atom_id res chain seq x y z
N MET A 1 9.10 -5.57 -32.11
CA MET A 1 8.92 -4.35 -31.31
C MET A 1 7.50 -4.36 -30.75
N ASN A 2 7.33 -4.76 -29.48
CA ASN A 2 6.01 -4.66 -28.84
C ASN A 2 5.84 -3.20 -28.41
N GLN A 3 5.12 -2.43 -29.21
CA GLN A 3 4.64 -1.12 -28.75
C GLN A 3 3.72 -1.37 -27.55
N SER A 4 4.04 -0.76 -26.40
CA SER A 4 3.14 -0.75 -25.25
C SER A 4 1.77 -0.28 -25.71
N LEU A 5 0.72 -1.06 -25.42
CA LEU A 5 -0.67 -0.72 -25.75
C LEU A 5 -1.18 0.47 -24.93
N TYR A 6 -0.36 0.96 -23.99
CA TYR A 6 -0.71 2.06 -23.09
C TYR A 6 0.10 3.30 -23.43
N THR A 7 -0.57 4.38 -23.74
CA THR A 7 0.02 5.72 -23.72
C THR A 7 0.02 6.22 -22.28
N PRO A 8 1.15 6.76 -21.78
CA PRO A 8 1.19 7.38 -20.45
C PRO A 8 0.14 8.50 -20.34
N PHE A 9 -0.41 8.68 -19.14
CA PHE A 9 -1.28 9.83 -18.87
C PHE A 9 -0.50 11.13 -18.96
N ASP A 10 -1.09 12.17 -19.51
CA ASP A 10 -0.49 13.52 -19.55
C ASP A 10 -0.32 14.14 -18.15
N ARG A 11 -1.01 13.56 -17.15
CA ARG A 11 -0.96 14.00 -15.75
C ARG A 11 -0.47 12.86 -14.87
N ILE A 12 0.15 13.22 -13.76
CA ILE A 12 0.58 12.28 -12.74
C ILE A 12 -0.64 11.55 -12.17
N LEU A 13 -0.62 10.23 -12.22
CA LEU A 13 -1.63 9.38 -11.64
C LEU A 13 -1.19 8.94 -10.23
N TYR A 14 -2.04 9.15 -9.23
CA TYR A 14 -1.83 8.66 -7.87
C TYR A 14 -2.84 7.56 -7.55
N ILE A 15 -2.35 6.39 -7.15
CA ILE A 15 -3.19 5.25 -6.78
C ILE A 15 -2.89 4.83 -5.34
N MET A 16 -3.93 4.80 -4.52
CA MET A 16 -3.89 4.18 -3.20
C MET A 16 -4.28 2.71 -3.31
N THR A 17 -3.35 1.83 -3.03
CA THR A 17 -3.51 0.39 -3.18
C THR A 17 -3.86 -0.27 -1.86
N LYS A 18 -4.85 -1.17 -1.86
CA LYS A 18 -5.35 -1.87 -0.68
C LYS A 18 -5.16 -3.38 -0.82
N PRO A 19 -3.99 -3.93 -0.50
CA PRO A 19 -3.68 -5.33 -0.76
C PRO A 19 -4.49 -6.33 0.06
N VAL A 20 -5.11 -5.88 1.16
CA VAL A 20 -6.01 -6.67 2.01
C VAL A 20 -7.46 -6.14 2.00
N GLY A 21 -7.77 -5.15 1.13
CA GLY A 21 -9.08 -4.51 1.14
C GLY A 21 -9.37 -3.85 2.48
N ALA A 22 -10.52 -4.19 3.07
CA ALA A 22 -10.96 -3.66 4.37
C ALA A 22 -10.58 -4.55 5.57
N ILE A 23 -9.85 -5.64 5.36
CA ILE A 23 -9.48 -6.58 6.42
C ILE A 23 -8.50 -5.90 7.39
N CYS A 24 -8.80 -5.99 8.70
CA CYS A 24 -7.98 -5.45 9.77
C CYS A 24 -7.97 -6.40 10.97
N ASN A 25 -6.90 -6.38 11.73
CA ASN A 25 -6.76 -7.11 12.99
C ASN A 25 -7.37 -6.36 14.19
N LEU A 26 -7.86 -5.13 13.98
CA LEU A 26 -8.58 -4.32 14.96
C LEU A 26 -10.02 -4.07 14.50
N ALA A 27 -10.90 -3.78 15.46
CA ALA A 27 -12.30 -3.44 15.23
C ALA A 27 -12.64 -2.09 15.88
N CYS A 28 -11.94 -1.04 15.50
CA CYS A 28 -12.16 0.31 16.03
C CYS A 28 -13.58 0.79 15.72
N THR A 29 -14.29 1.30 16.70
CA THR A 29 -15.72 1.66 16.61
C THR A 29 -16.00 2.79 15.62
N TYR A 30 -15.06 3.71 15.44
CA TYR A 30 -15.12 4.84 14.51
C TYR A 30 -14.51 4.53 13.13
N CYS A 31 -14.01 3.32 12.92
CA CYS A 31 -13.30 2.99 11.69
C CYS A 31 -14.24 2.92 10.48
N TYR A 32 -13.96 3.74 9.50
CA TYR A 32 -14.67 3.79 8.22
C TYR A 32 -14.72 2.41 7.50
N TYR A 33 -13.66 1.60 7.66
CA TYR A 33 -13.58 0.29 7.00
C TYR A 33 -14.40 -0.80 7.67
N THR A 34 -14.76 -0.67 8.94
CA THR A 34 -15.54 -1.67 9.67
C THR A 34 -16.89 -1.95 9.00
N GLU A 35 -17.56 -0.90 8.53
CA GLU A 35 -18.82 -1.04 7.78
C GLU A 35 -18.58 -1.54 6.35
N LYS A 36 -17.53 -1.08 5.69
CA LYS A 36 -17.19 -1.51 4.31
C LYS A 36 -16.83 -2.98 4.24
N ALA A 37 -16.21 -3.55 5.27
CA ALA A 37 -15.94 -4.98 5.35
C ALA A 37 -17.23 -5.83 5.28
N LYS A 38 -18.36 -5.31 5.76
CA LYS A 38 -19.67 -6.00 5.69
C LYS A 38 -20.19 -6.18 4.26
N LEU A 39 -19.79 -5.33 3.32
CA LEU A 39 -20.17 -5.44 1.91
C LEU A 39 -19.56 -6.67 1.22
N TYR A 40 -18.54 -7.26 1.82
CA TYR A 40 -17.75 -8.34 1.23
C TYR A 40 -17.82 -9.65 2.03
N ARG A 41 -18.86 -9.83 2.87
CA ARG A 41 -18.98 -10.97 3.78
C ARG A 41 -18.98 -12.33 3.08
N ASP A 42 -19.47 -12.37 1.85
CA ASP A 42 -19.62 -13.63 1.10
C ASP A 42 -18.43 -13.94 0.19
N SER A 43 -17.40 -13.11 0.19
CA SER A 43 -16.21 -13.32 -0.61
C SER A 43 -14.95 -13.12 0.22
N PRO A 44 -14.32 -14.19 0.71
CA PRO A 44 -13.09 -14.11 1.51
C PRO A 44 -11.86 -13.68 0.69
N LYS A 45 -12.03 -13.28 -0.57
CA LYS A 45 -10.93 -13.15 -1.56
C LYS A 45 -10.64 -11.71 -1.98
N HIS A 46 -10.74 -10.74 -1.07
CA HIS A 46 -10.29 -9.36 -1.36
C HIS A 46 -8.80 -9.14 -1.07
N ILE A 47 -8.06 -10.22 -0.85
CA ILE A 47 -6.60 -10.19 -0.72
C ILE A 47 -6.01 -10.20 -2.14
N MET A 48 -5.19 -9.21 -2.43
CA MET A 48 -4.49 -9.09 -3.70
C MET A 48 -3.65 -10.35 -3.96
N SER A 49 -3.88 -11.03 -5.08
CA SER A 49 -3.04 -12.16 -5.50
C SER A 49 -1.67 -11.66 -5.98
N GLU A 50 -0.69 -12.55 -6.01
CA GLU A 50 0.64 -12.21 -6.52
C GLU A 50 0.64 -11.86 -8.02
N SER A 51 -0.23 -12.52 -8.80
CA SER A 51 -0.40 -12.22 -10.22
C SER A 51 -1.02 -10.83 -10.43
N LEU A 52 -1.99 -10.45 -9.59
CA LEU A 52 -2.57 -9.11 -9.63
C LEU A 52 -1.57 -8.05 -9.18
N LEU A 53 -0.75 -8.35 -8.17
CA LEU A 53 0.33 -7.46 -7.71
C LEU A 53 1.31 -7.15 -8.86
N GLU A 54 1.78 -8.18 -9.54
CA GLU A 54 2.73 -8.01 -10.65
C GLU A 54 2.10 -7.20 -11.80
N LYS A 55 0.87 -7.54 -12.18
CA LYS A 55 0.13 -6.79 -13.20
C LYS A 55 -0.03 -5.32 -12.79
N PHE A 56 -0.46 -5.07 -11.55
CA PHE A 56 -0.62 -3.71 -11.02
C PHE A 56 0.67 -2.90 -11.08
N ILE A 57 1.77 -3.45 -10.55
CA ILE A 57 3.07 -2.74 -10.51
C ILE A 57 3.53 -2.39 -11.92
N LYS A 58 3.47 -3.37 -12.83
CA LYS A 58 3.87 -3.18 -14.23
C LYS A 58 3.05 -2.09 -14.91
N GLU A 59 1.72 -2.23 -14.89
CA GLU A 59 0.82 -1.30 -15.57
C GLU A 59 0.86 0.11 -14.94
N TYR A 60 0.98 0.20 -13.61
CA TYR A 60 1.08 1.48 -12.93
C TYR A 60 2.37 2.22 -13.30
N ILE A 61 3.51 1.53 -13.34
CA ILE A 61 4.78 2.12 -13.79
C ILE A 61 4.69 2.54 -15.26
N GLU A 62 4.16 1.68 -16.14
CA GLU A 62 4.05 1.96 -17.57
C GLU A 62 3.10 3.12 -17.88
N SER A 63 2.07 3.33 -17.05
CA SER A 63 1.10 4.41 -17.23
C SER A 63 1.61 5.79 -16.82
N GLN A 64 2.71 5.88 -16.07
CA GLN A 64 3.25 7.16 -15.59
C GLN A 64 4.06 7.86 -16.67
N ALA A 65 3.80 9.15 -16.86
CA ALA A 65 4.57 10.01 -17.76
C ALA A 65 5.88 10.53 -17.15
N ASN A 66 5.94 10.58 -15.80
CA ASN A 66 7.08 11.12 -15.05
C ASN A 66 8.04 10.01 -14.57
N ASP A 67 9.26 10.41 -14.26
CA ASP A 67 10.30 9.50 -13.78
C ASP A 67 10.24 9.22 -12.27
N HIS A 68 9.42 9.95 -11.53
CA HIS A 68 9.23 9.79 -10.09
C HIS A 68 7.84 9.22 -9.81
N ILE A 69 7.76 8.01 -9.27
CA ILE A 69 6.53 7.25 -9.08
C ILE A 69 6.36 6.94 -7.60
N LEU A 70 5.23 7.34 -7.03
CA LEU A 70 4.87 7.04 -5.65
C LEU A 70 3.84 5.90 -5.59
N PHE A 71 4.18 4.84 -4.90
CA PHE A 71 3.24 3.79 -4.50
C PHE A 71 2.73 4.04 -3.09
N THR A 72 1.41 4.07 -2.93
CA THR A 72 0.76 4.26 -1.62
C THR A 72 0.00 2.99 -1.22
N TRP A 73 0.42 2.38 -0.11
CA TRP A 73 -0.14 1.15 0.43
C TRP A 73 -1.02 1.47 1.63
N HIS A 74 -2.27 1.11 1.55
CA HIS A 74 -3.29 1.40 2.56
C HIS A 74 -4.28 0.23 2.70
N GLY A 75 -5.40 0.43 3.38
CA GLY A 75 -6.49 -0.55 3.49
C GLY A 75 -7.00 -0.66 4.91
N GLY A 76 -7.46 -1.84 5.31
CA GLY A 76 -7.71 -2.15 6.71
C GLY A 76 -6.40 -2.12 7.48
N GLU A 77 -5.74 -3.26 7.69
CA GLU A 77 -4.35 -3.27 8.18
C GLU A 77 -3.42 -3.87 7.12
N THR A 78 -2.56 -3.03 6.58
CA THR A 78 -1.65 -3.37 5.47
C THR A 78 -0.65 -4.47 5.84
N LEU A 79 -0.17 -4.49 7.08
CA LEU A 79 0.79 -5.49 7.57
C LEU A 79 0.18 -6.87 7.81
N MET A 80 -1.12 -7.05 7.59
CA MET A 80 -1.73 -8.38 7.47
C MET A 80 -1.27 -9.13 6.21
N ARG A 81 -0.74 -8.43 5.20
CA ARG A 81 0.10 -9.10 4.20
C ARG A 81 1.47 -9.35 4.82
N PRO A 82 2.02 -10.57 4.67
CA PRO A 82 3.31 -10.91 5.23
C PRO A 82 4.46 -10.13 4.56
N LEU A 83 5.60 -10.06 5.23
CA LEU A 83 6.76 -9.27 4.79
C LEU A 83 7.27 -9.68 3.39
N ASP A 84 7.20 -10.97 3.06
CA ASP A 84 7.62 -11.51 1.75
C ASP A 84 6.82 -10.93 0.59
N PHE A 85 5.54 -10.59 0.80
CA PHE A 85 4.73 -9.87 -0.18
C PHE A 85 5.36 -8.51 -0.53
N TYR A 86 5.78 -7.74 0.46
CA TYR A 86 6.39 -6.42 0.24
C TYR A 86 7.83 -6.52 -0.27
N GLN A 87 8.56 -7.56 0.10
CA GLN A 87 9.84 -7.88 -0.54
C GLN A 87 9.64 -8.18 -2.04
N LYS A 88 8.56 -8.86 -2.40
CA LYS A 88 8.19 -9.07 -3.81
C LYS A 88 7.82 -7.75 -4.50
N VAL A 89 7.10 -6.84 -3.83
CA VAL A 89 6.83 -5.48 -4.34
C VAL A 89 8.13 -4.81 -4.79
N VAL A 90 9.12 -4.74 -3.90
CA VAL A 90 10.41 -4.09 -4.20
C VAL A 90 11.12 -4.76 -5.38
N ARG A 91 11.12 -6.10 -5.45
CA ARG A 91 11.72 -6.81 -6.59
C ARG A 91 11.02 -6.49 -7.91
N LEU A 92 9.68 -6.46 -7.93
CA LEU A 92 8.90 -6.13 -9.12
C LEU A 92 9.09 -4.67 -9.54
N GLN A 93 9.15 -3.75 -8.57
CA GLN A 93 9.44 -2.34 -8.84
C GLN A 93 10.83 -2.16 -9.47
N ALA A 94 11.84 -2.87 -8.97
CA ALA A 94 13.18 -2.87 -9.57
C ALA A 94 13.17 -3.44 -10.98
N GLN A 95 12.41 -4.52 -11.21
CA GLN A 95 12.30 -5.17 -12.52
C GLN A 95 11.64 -4.27 -13.58
N TYR A 96 10.55 -3.61 -13.23
CA TYR A 96 9.76 -2.81 -14.17
C TYR A 96 10.09 -1.32 -14.17
N GLY A 97 10.81 -0.83 -13.15
CA GLY A 97 11.11 0.59 -12.95
C GLY A 97 12.02 1.22 -14.01
N ARG A 98 12.87 0.43 -14.65
CA ARG A 98 13.73 0.89 -15.77
C ARG A 98 14.49 2.19 -15.47
N GLY A 99 15.04 2.32 -14.27
CA GLY A 99 15.81 3.50 -13.85
C GLY A 99 14.98 4.67 -13.34
N ARG A 100 13.65 4.53 -13.22
CA ARG A 100 12.79 5.54 -12.58
C ARG A 100 12.98 5.54 -11.07
N ILE A 101 12.74 6.68 -10.44
CA ILE A 101 12.74 6.83 -9.00
C ILE A 101 11.40 6.32 -8.47
N ILE A 102 11.43 5.31 -7.62
CA ILE A 102 10.22 4.73 -7.04
C ILE A 102 10.24 4.89 -5.53
N ASP A 103 9.27 5.62 -5.02
CA ASP A 103 9.01 5.77 -3.60
C ASP A 103 7.82 4.94 -3.15
N ASN A 104 7.86 4.51 -1.91
CA ASN A 104 6.77 3.78 -1.28
C ASN A 104 6.34 4.46 0.01
N SER A 105 5.04 4.57 0.22
CA SER A 105 4.43 4.96 1.50
C SER A 105 3.45 3.89 1.96
N ILE A 106 3.44 3.61 3.25
CA ILE A 106 2.55 2.61 3.84
C ILE A 106 1.88 3.18 5.09
N GLN A 107 0.57 2.92 5.24
CA GLN A 107 -0.19 3.28 6.42
C GLN A 107 -0.52 2.02 7.21
N THR A 108 -0.24 2.04 8.51
CA THR A 108 -0.46 0.92 9.43
C THR A 108 -0.96 1.39 10.79
N ASN A 109 -1.70 0.52 11.50
CA ASN A 109 -2.03 0.76 12.90
C ASN A 109 -0.86 0.45 13.85
N GLY A 110 0.25 -0.05 13.34
CA GLY A 110 1.49 -0.30 14.07
C GLY A 110 1.51 -1.57 14.93
N THR A 111 0.37 -2.24 15.15
CA THR A 111 0.30 -3.40 16.09
C THR A 111 1.04 -4.65 15.62
N LEU A 112 1.30 -4.74 14.32
CA LEU A 112 2.01 -5.87 13.70
C LEU A 112 3.47 -5.54 13.35
N LEU A 113 3.96 -4.35 13.72
CA LEU A 113 5.35 -3.98 13.51
C LEU A 113 6.29 -4.85 14.34
N THR A 114 7.36 -5.29 13.70
CA THR A 114 8.48 -6.02 14.31
C THR A 114 9.79 -5.43 13.85
N ASP A 115 10.89 -5.83 14.47
CA ASP A 115 12.24 -5.41 14.05
C ASP A 115 12.53 -5.73 12.57
N SER A 116 11.98 -6.85 12.08
CA SER A 116 12.12 -7.23 10.67
C SER A 116 11.40 -6.26 9.74
N TRP A 117 10.20 -5.80 10.11
CA TRP A 117 9.48 -4.76 9.38
C TRP A 117 10.22 -3.43 9.40
N CYS A 118 10.68 -3.00 10.57
CA CYS A 118 11.41 -1.74 10.71
C CYS A 118 12.70 -1.74 9.88
N ARG A 119 13.41 -2.86 9.87
CA ARG A 119 14.61 -3.05 9.07
C ARG A 119 14.30 -2.97 7.57
N PHE A 120 13.28 -3.68 7.12
CA PHE A 120 12.83 -3.66 5.72
C PHE A 120 12.47 -2.25 5.25
N PHE A 121 11.68 -1.50 6.03
CA PHE A 121 11.29 -0.14 5.68
C PHE A 121 12.49 0.79 5.61
N LYS A 122 13.43 0.68 6.55
CA LYS A 122 14.65 1.47 6.56
C LYS A 122 15.54 1.18 5.37
N GLU A 123 15.79 -0.10 5.08
CA GLU A 123 16.65 -0.54 3.97
C GLU A 123 16.11 -0.15 2.60
N ASN A 124 14.80 -0.06 2.45
CA ASN A 124 14.13 0.28 1.20
C ASN A 124 13.58 1.71 1.16
N ASN A 125 13.91 2.56 2.13
CA ASN A 125 13.49 3.96 2.23
C ASN A 125 11.97 4.18 2.14
N TRP A 126 11.19 3.32 2.81
CA TRP A 126 9.74 3.46 2.85
C TRP A 126 9.30 4.54 3.84
N LEU A 127 8.37 5.39 3.44
CA LEU A 127 7.66 6.29 4.34
C LEU A 127 6.56 5.52 5.08
N VAL A 128 6.64 5.49 6.40
CA VAL A 128 5.69 4.75 7.26
C VAL A 128 4.82 5.74 8.02
N GLY A 129 3.52 5.73 7.72
CA GLY A 129 2.51 6.42 8.51
C GLY A 129 1.92 5.46 9.55
N ILE A 130 1.89 5.88 10.80
CA ILE A 130 1.29 5.12 11.90
C ILE A 130 0.02 5.83 12.34
N SER A 131 -1.12 5.11 12.32
CA SER A 131 -2.38 5.61 12.87
C SER A 131 -2.35 5.46 14.38
N ILE A 132 -2.18 6.59 15.07
CA ILE A 132 -2.22 6.66 16.53
C ILE A 132 -3.45 7.46 16.91
N ASP A 133 -4.45 6.75 17.42
CA ASP A 133 -5.68 7.36 17.92
C ASP A 133 -5.60 7.41 19.44
N CYS A 134 -5.32 8.59 19.96
CA CYS A 134 -5.23 8.83 21.39
C CYS A 134 -6.58 9.25 21.97
N LEU A 135 -6.75 9.07 23.27
CA LEU A 135 -7.84 9.70 24.02
C LEU A 135 -7.70 11.22 23.90
N LEU A 136 -8.83 11.91 23.73
CA LEU A 136 -8.96 13.35 23.51
C LEU A 136 -8.10 14.25 24.40
N TYR A 137 -7.69 13.76 25.57
CA TYR A 137 -6.91 14.52 26.55
C TYR A 137 -5.40 14.38 26.43
N THR A 138 -4.90 13.50 25.56
CA THR A 138 -3.47 13.15 25.52
C THR A 138 -2.85 13.31 24.14
N SER A 139 -3.65 13.52 23.11
CA SER A 139 -3.13 13.71 21.75
C SER A 139 -2.99 15.19 21.41
N PRO A 140 -1.79 15.65 21.07
CA PRO A 140 -1.59 16.97 20.48
C PRO A 140 -1.90 16.98 18.97
N SER A 141 -2.60 15.96 18.46
CA SER A 141 -2.88 15.84 17.04
C SER A 141 -3.86 16.92 16.58
N PRO A 142 -3.61 17.60 15.45
CA PRO A 142 -4.54 18.56 14.87
C PRO A 142 -5.83 17.94 14.30
N ARG A 143 -6.06 16.66 14.51
CA ARG A 143 -7.31 15.95 14.13
C ARG A 143 -8.31 15.82 15.30
N ASP A 144 -7.95 16.27 16.47
CA ASP A 144 -8.81 16.28 17.67
C ASP A 144 -9.59 17.59 17.75
#